data_13be00eafa98ba69abc761423aa1c6f1
#
_entry.id   13be00eafa98ba69abc761423aa1c6f1
#
_cell.length_a   1.000
_cell.length_b   1.000
_cell.length_c   1.000
_cell.angle_alpha   90.00
_cell.angle_beta   90.00
_cell.angle_gamma   90.00
#
_symmetry.space_group_name_H-M   'P 1'
#
loop_
_entity.id
_entity.type
_entity.pdbx_description
1 polymer ?
#
loop_
_entity_poly.entity_id
_entity_poly.type
_entity_poly.pdbx_seq_one_letter_code
_entity_poly.pdbx_strand_id
1 'polypeptide(L)'
;VGWHGPANFDLKVDERTGELFVFECNPRLGRNSYYVSASAVNPMWLGVKDLLDEEDLPLFTHRETALYSVVPLRLALRYLSGDLAGEARSLIRAGRAVNPTKAPFEHDLRRNLTEAAIGLNYYRKFAKYYPRINATGI
;
A
#
# COMPACT_ATOMS: atom_id res chain seq x y z
N VAL A 1 12.26 -26.63 -4.57
CA VAL A 1 13.18 -25.59 -4.06
C VAL A 1 12.62 -25.12 -2.72
N GLY A 2 13.28 -25.47 -1.62
CA GLY A 2 12.88 -25.08 -0.25
C GLY A 2 13.25 -23.62 0.03
N TRP A 3 12.46 -22.64 -0.51
CA TRP A 3 12.66 -21.25 -0.18
C TRP A 3 12.03 -20.94 1.19
N HIS A 4 12.83 -20.36 2.07
CA HIS A 4 12.39 -19.80 3.35
C HIS A 4 12.61 -18.29 3.34
N GLY A 5 11.60 -17.54 3.75
CA GLY A 5 11.68 -16.09 3.82
C GLY A 5 10.64 -15.37 2.95
N PRO A 6 10.67 -14.03 2.92
CA PRO A 6 9.70 -13.24 2.19
C PRO A 6 9.86 -13.41 0.67
N ALA A 7 8.71 -13.48 -0.02
CA ALA A 7 8.66 -13.47 -1.48
C ALA A 7 7.55 -12.50 -1.93
N ASN A 8 7.85 -11.71 -2.94
CA ASN A 8 6.90 -10.80 -3.58
C ASN A 8 6.63 -11.27 -5.00
N PHE A 9 5.36 -11.52 -5.31
CA PHE A 9 4.92 -11.96 -6.62
C PHE A 9 4.19 -10.83 -7.34
N ASP A 10 4.60 -10.56 -8.57
CA ASP A 10 3.87 -9.67 -9.46
C ASP A 10 2.90 -10.50 -10.31
N LEU A 11 1.61 -10.23 -10.16
CA LEU A 11 0.52 -11.01 -10.72
C LEU A 11 -0.39 -10.13 -11.57
N LYS A 12 -1.04 -10.74 -12.56
CA LYS A 12 -2.13 -10.14 -13.32
C LYS A 12 -3.25 -11.15 -13.54
N VAL A 13 -4.49 -10.70 -13.38
CA VAL A 13 -5.67 -11.47 -13.77
C VAL A 13 -6.03 -11.11 -15.21
N ASP A 14 -6.23 -12.08 -16.08
CA ASP A 14 -6.86 -11.87 -17.39
C ASP A 14 -8.36 -11.65 -17.16
N GLU A 15 -8.85 -10.45 -17.44
CA GLU A 15 -10.26 -10.07 -17.20
C GLU A 15 -11.24 -10.89 -18.06
N ARG A 16 -10.79 -11.52 -19.16
CA ARG A 16 -11.63 -12.32 -20.05
C ARG A 16 -11.81 -13.74 -19.55
N THR A 17 -10.76 -14.34 -18.97
CA THR A 17 -10.75 -15.75 -18.58
C THR A 17 -10.78 -15.95 -17.07
N GLY A 18 -10.42 -14.91 -16.29
CA GLY A 18 -10.22 -15.00 -14.85
C GLY A 18 -8.92 -15.70 -14.44
N GLU A 19 -8.07 -16.07 -15.41
CA GLU A 19 -6.80 -16.75 -15.13
C GLU A 19 -5.78 -15.81 -14.51
N LEU A 20 -5.01 -16.35 -13.58
CA LEU A 20 -3.95 -15.63 -12.88
C LEU A 20 -2.60 -15.93 -13.53
N PHE A 21 -1.94 -14.86 -13.99
CA PHE A 21 -0.58 -14.93 -14.55
C PHE A 21 0.44 -14.38 -13.57
N VAL A 22 1.49 -15.16 -13.32
CA VAL A 22 2.64 -14.72 -12.51
C VAL A 22 3.71 -14.20 -13.48
N PHE A 23 4.11 -12.95 -13.30
CA PHE A 23 5.16 -12.33 -14.13
C PHE A 23 6.52 -12.44 -13.50
N GLU A 24 6.60 -12.22 -12.19
CA GLU A 24 7.86 -12.15 -11.48
C GLU A 24 7.69 -12.66 -10.06
N CYS A 25 8.74 -13.32 -9.57
CA CYS A 25 8.90 -13.67 -8.16
C CYS A 25 10.19 -13.04 -7.65
N ASN A 26 10.06 -12.12 -6.73
CA ASN A 26 11.19 -11.48 -6.05
C ASN A 26 11.36 -12.10 -4.67
N PRO A 27 12.48 -12.82 -4.38
CA PRO A 27 12.73 -13.44 -3.08
C PRO A 27 13.15 -12.40 -2.03
N ARG A 28 12.34 -11.38 -1.85
CA ARG A 28 12.52 -10.26 -0.92
C ARG A 28 11.20 -9.54 -0.67
N LEU A 29 11.15 -8.70 0.35
CA LEU A 29 10.04 -7.76 0.54
C LEU A 29 9.97 -6.78 -0.65
N GLY A 30 8.76 -6.53 -1.13
CA GLY A 30 8.49 -5.50 -2.10
C GLY A 30 8.66 -4.09 -1.50
N ARG A 31 8.92 -3.08 -2.33
CA ARG A 31 9.00 -1.68 -1.88
C ARG A 31 7.70 -1.15 -1.29
N ASN A 32 6.59 -1.77 -1.67
CA ASN A 32 5.25 -1.43 -1.20
C ASN A 32 4.77 -2.33 -0.05
N SER A 33 5.60 -3.21 0.51
CA SER A 33 5.21 -4.19 1.54
C SER A 33 4.58 -3.59 2.80
N TYR A 34 4.71 -2.27 3.01
CA TYR A 34 4.07 -1.61 4.13
C TYR A 34 2.53 -1.74 4.14
N TYR A 35 1.89 -1.96 2.98
CA TYR A 35 0.44 -2.23 2.95
C TYR A 35 0.07 -3.51 3.72
N VAL A 36 0.96 -4.50 3.75
CA VAL A 36 0.76 -5.73 4.54
C VAL A 36 0.79 -5.42 6.03
N SER A 37 1.74 -4.56 6.47
CA SER A 37 1.79 -4.10 7.87
C SER A 37 0.55 -3.28 8.24
N ALA A 38 0.07 -2.44 7.33
CA ALA A 38 -1.17 -1.68 7.51
C ALA A 38 -2.41 -2.57 7.66
N SER A 39 -2.36 -3.78 7.14
CA SER A 39 -3.41 -4.81 7.26
C SER A 39 -3.21 -5.73 8.48
N ALA A 40 -2.52 -5.26 9.51
CA ALA A 40 -2.30 -5.92 10.81
C ALA A 40 -1.29 -7.09 10.81
N VAL A 41 -0.52 -7.29 9.75
CA VAL A 41 0.55 -8.30 9.73
C VAL A 41 1.88 -7.68 9.34
N ASN A 42 2.80 -7.62 10.28
CA ASN A 42 4.15 -7.11 10.01
C ASN A 42 5.04 -8.22 9.43
N PRO A 43 5.40 -8.18 8.12
CA PRO A 43 6.20 -9.23 7.51
C PRO A 43 7.64 -9.29 8.04
N MET A 44 8.18 -8.18 8.57
CA MET A 44 9.50 -8.19 9.20
C MET A 44 9.46 -8.92 10.55
N TRP A 45 8.39 -8.70 11.33
CA TRP A 45 8.19 -9.43 12.59
C TRP A 45 8.06 -10.93 12.35
N LEU A 46 7.30 -11.34 11.33
CA LEU A 46 7.19 -12.75 10.94
C LEU A 46 8.56 -13.33 10.57
N GLY A 47 9.38 -12.60 9.81
CA GLY A 47 10.72 -13.02 9.47
C GLY A 47 11.64 -13.20 10.68
N VAL A 48 11.52 -12.34 11.68
CA VAL A 48 12.27 -12.48 12.94
C VAL A 48 11.84 -13.75 13.68
N LYS A 49 10.54 -14.00 13.82
CA LYS A 49 9.98 -15.18 14.49
C LYS A 49 10.39 -16.48 13.80
N ASP A 50 10.30 -16.52 12.47
CA ASP A 50 10.67 -17.69 11.67
C ASP A 50 12.19 -17.96 11.71
N LEU A 51 13.03 -16.92 11.53
CA LEU A 51 14.46 -17.09 11.33
C LEU A 51 15.30 -17.08 12.62
N LEU A 52 14.83 -16.40 13.68
CA LEU A 52 15.58 -16.25 14.93
C LEU A 52 14.98 -17.04 16.08
N ASP A 53 13.65 -17.05 16.19
CA ASP A 53 12.97 -17.73 17.27
C ASP A 53 12.58 -19.18 16.90
N GLU A 54 12.73 -19.57 15.64
CA GLU A 54 12.36 -20.89 15.09
C GLU A 54 10.92 -21.29 15.45
N GLU A 55 10.02 -20.30 15.50
CA GLU A 55 8.61 -20.52 15.83
C GLU A 55 7.82 -21.00 14.61
N ASP A 56 7.03 -22.04 14.76
CA ASP A 56 6.03 -22.44 13.78
C ASP A 56 4.92 -21.39 13.70
N LEU A 57 4.94 -20.62 12.61
CA LEU A 57 3.99 -19.53 12.42
C LEU A 57 2.67 -20.03 11.84
N PRO A 58 1.52 -19.61 12.38
CA PRO A 58 0.23 -19.96 11.81
C PRO A 58 0.04 -19.29 10.44
N LEU A 59 -0.77 -19.92 9.57
CA LEU A 59 -1.18 -19.32 8.32
C LEU A 59 -2.11 -18.13 8.57
N PHE A 60 -1.65 -16.94 8.23
CA PHE A 60 -2.45 -15.71 8.32
C PHE A 60 -3.23 -15.50 7.03
N THR A 61 -4.51 -15.85 7.03
CA THR A 61 -5.40 -15.71 5.87
C THR A 61 -6.28 -14.48 5.91
N HIS A 62 -6.64 -14.04 7.12
CA HIS A 62 -7.46 -12.83 7.30
C HIS A 62 -6.61 -11.59 7.46
N ARG A 63 -7.11 -10.50 6.92
CA ARG A 63 -6.46 -9.19 7.02
C ARG A 63 -7.51 -8.10 7.20
N GLU A 64 -7.10 -7.08 7.88
CA GLU A 64 -7.91 -5.88 7.99
C GLU A 64 -7.76 -5.02 6.73
N THR A 65 -8.87 -4.49 6.23
CA THR A 65 -8.81 -3.55 5.11
C THR A 65 -8.19 -2.24 5.57
N ALA A 66 -7.20 -1.75 4.82
CA ALA A 66 -6.55 -0.47 5.05
C ALA A 66 -6.41 0.31 3.75
N LEU A 67 -6.51 1.64 3.83
CA LEU A 67 -6.26 2.53 2.72
C LEU A 67 -4.78 2.92 2.70
N TYR A 68 -4.03 2.35 1.78
CA TYR A 68 -2.62 2.67 1.55
C TYR A 68 -2.48 3.71 0.45
N SER A 69 -1.89 4.86 0.73
CA SER A 69 -1.70 5.91 -0.26
C SER A 69 -0.45 6.75 -0.03
N VAL A 70 0.38 6.88 -1.07
CA VAL A 70 1.48 7.86 -1.13
C VAL A 70 0.99 9.24 -1.60
N VAL A 71 -0.16 9.27 -2.28
CA VAL A 71 -0.79 10.50 -2.75
C VAL A 71 -1.57 11.14 -1.60
N PRO A 72 -1.57 12.50 -1.45
CA PRO A 72 -2.39 13.15 -0.46
C PRO A 72 -3.86 12.72 -0.56
N LEU A 73 -4.44 12.27 0.55
CA LEU A 73 -5.78 11.66 0.57
C LEU A 73 -6.87 12.56 -0.03
N ARG A 74 -6.78 13.89 0.22
CA ARG A 74 -7.71 14.85 -0.37
C ARG A 74 -7.61 14.88 -1.91
N LEU A 75 -6.42 14.68 -2.45
CA LEU A 75 -6.20 14.62 -3.89
C LEU A 75 -6.70 13.27 -4.42
N ALA A 76 -6.34 12.16 -3.80
CA ALA A 76 -6.79 10.83 -4.17
C ALA A 76 -8.33 10.74 -4.23
N LEU A 77 -9.03 11.26 -3.23
CA LEU A 77 -10.50 11.27 -3.18
C LEU A 77 -11.18 12.04 -4.32
N ARG A 78 -10.48 12.95 -5.01
CA ARG A 78 -11.02 13.64 -6.19
C ARG A 78 -11.09 12.75 -7.42
N TYR A 79 -10.27 11.70 -7.45
CA TYR A 79 -10.15 10.78 -8.61
C TYR A 79 -10.83 9.43 -8.35
N LEU A 80 -11.26 9.17 -7.13
CA LEU A 80 -12.08 8.01 -6.80
C LEU A 80 -13.55 8.32 -7.05
N SER A 81 -14.26 7.36 -7.63
CA SER A 81 -15.69 7.46 -7.92
C SER A 81 -16.48 6.31 -7.28
N GLY A 82 -17.80 6.47 -7.19
CA GLY A 82 -18.71 5.43 -6.74
C GLY A 82 -18.37 4.85 -5.37
N ASP A 83 -18.45 3.54 -5.28
CA ASP A 83 -18.30 2.77 -4.03
C ASP A 83 -16.88 2.89 -3.46
N LEU A 84 -15.85 2.96 -4.31
CA LEU A 84 -14.46 3.13 -3.87
C LEU A 84 -14.24 4.43 -3.10
N ALA A 85 -14.89 5.52 -3.53
CA ALA A 85 -14.82 6.79 -2.79
C ALA A 85 -15.51 6.71 -1.43
N GLY A 86 -16.63 5.97 -1.34
CA GLY A 86 -17.33 5.68 -0.10
C GLY A 86 -16.48 4.88 0.87
N GLU A 87 -15.90 3.78 0.39
CA GLU A 87 -15.01 2.91 1.17
C GLU A 87 -13.77 3.67 1.67
N ALA A 88 -13.10 4.42 0.78
CA ALA A 88 -11.94 5.23 1.15
C ALA A 88 -12.26 6.24 2.25
N ARG A 89 -13.41 6.93 2.18
CA ARG A 89 -13.86 7.86 3.24
C ARG A 89 -14.14 7.13 4.55
N SER A 90 -14.72 5.94 4.50
CA SER A 90 -14.98 5.11 5.68
C SER A 90 -13.68 4.72 6.37
N LEU A 91 -12.69 4.24 5.60
CA LEU A 91 -11.37 3.87 6.12
C LEU A 91 -10.61 5.08 6.71
N ILE A 92 -10.72 6.25 6.08
CA ILE A 92 -10.12 7.48 6.62
C ILE A 92 -10.75 7.85 7.98
N ARG A 93 -12.08 7.79 8.10
CA ARG A 93 -12.79 8.07 9.36
C ARG A 93 -12.44 7.06 10.46
N ALA A 94 -12.24 5.81 10.08
CA ALA A 94 -11.83 4.74 10.99
C ALA A 94 -10.34 4.81 11.39
N GLY A 95 -9.56 5.79 10.90
CA GLY A 95 -8.12 5.90 11.16
C GLY A 95 -7.27 4.81 10.47
N ARG A 96 -7.85 4.14 9.47
CA ARG A 96 -7.21 3.03 8.74
C ARG A 96 -6.59 3.48 7.41
N ALA A 97 -6.26 4.75 7.29
CA ALA A 97 -5.55 5.31 6.15
C ALA A 97 -4.08 5.52 6.52
N VAL A 98 -3.19 4.93 5.74
CA VAL A 98 -1.75 5.01 5.99
C VAL A 98 -1.00 5.60 4.80
N ASN A 99 0.00 6.40 5.10
CA ASN A 99 0.98 6.87 4.14
C ASN A 99 2.34 6.24 4.48
N PRO A 100 2.95 5.45 3.58
CA PRO A 100 4.18 4.72 3.87
C PRO A 100 5.41 5.64 4.04
N THR A 101 5.31 6.90 3.60
CA THR A 101 6.41 7.87 3.74
C THR A 101 6.38 8.57 5.09
N LYS A 102 5.28 8.43 5.85
CA LYS A 102 5.10 9.06 7.17
C LYS A 102 5.18 8.02 8.27
N ALA A 103 6.28 8.04 9.01
CA ALA A 103 6.42 7.23 10.21
C ALA A 103 5.90 8.00 11.44
N PRO A 104 5.07 7.40 12.30
CA PRO A 104 4.51 8.07 13.49
C PRO A 104 5.57 8.56 14.49
N PHE A 105 6.73 7.91 14.49
CA PHE A 105 7.87 8.21 15.37
C PHE A 105 8.91 9.14 14.75
N GLU A 106 8.65 9.65 13.54
CA GLU A 106 9.58 10.53 12.84
C GLU A 106 9.34 12.00 13.24
N HIS A 107 10.35 12.61 13.86
CA HIS A 107 10.30 13.99 14.35
C HIS A 107 11.26 14.93 13.63
N ASP A 108 11.98 14.48 12.59
CA ASP A 108 12.88 15.32 11.82
C ASP A 108 12.10 16.36 11.00
N LEU A 109 12.30 17.63 11.34
CA LEU A 109 11.66 18.77 10.65
C LEU A 109 12.04 18.85 9.17
N ARG A 110 13.30 18.56 8.82
CA ARG A 110 13.76 18.59 7.44
C ARG A 110 13.03 17.54 6.60
N ARG A 111 12.87 16.36 7.15
CA ARG A 111 12.11 15.28 6.51
C ARG A 111 10.65 15.66 6.35
N ASN A 112 10.02 16.18 7.40
CA ASN A 112 8.61 16.60 7.35
C ASN A 112 8.37 17.72 6.32
N LEU A 113 9.30 18.66 6.16
CA LEU A 113 9.24 19.69 5.11
C LEU A 113 9.38 19.08 3.71
N THR A 114 10.29 18.11 3.54
CA THR A 114 10.45 17.40 2.28
C THR A 114 9.19 16.64 1.91
N GLU A 115 8.57 15.94 2.85
CA GLU A 115 7.30 15.23 2.66
C GLU A 115 6.16 16.20 2.26
N ALA A 116 6.09 17.37 2.90
CA ALA A 116 5.13 18.40 2.55
C ALA A 116 5.35 18.91 1.11
N ALA A 117 6.60 19.14 0.72
CA ALA A 117 6.96 19.56 -0.65
C ALA A 117 6.60 18.47 -1.68
N ILE A 118 6.85 17.19 -1.38
CA ILE A 118 6.44 16.06 -2.21
C ILE A 118 4.92 16.04 -2.35
N GLY A 119 4.19 16.23 -1.25
CA GLY A 119 2.73 16.33 -1.25
C GLY A 119 2.22 17.42 -2.17
N LEU A 120 2.79 18.63 -2.11
CA LEU A 120 2.45 19.74 -3.02
C LEU A 120 2.76 19.42 -4.48
N ASN A 121 3.88 18.72 -4.73
CA ASN A 121 4.25 18.33 -6.08
C ASN A 121 3.24 17.35 -6.70
N TYR A 122 2.60 16.49 -5.90
CA TYR A 122 1.50 15.66 -6.40
C TYR A 122 0.35 16.50 -6.95
N TYR A 123 -0.08 17.55 -6.25
CA TYR A 123 -1.13 18.46 -6.75
C TYR A 123 -0.75 19.09 -8.08
N ARG A 124 0.52 19.56 -8.22
CA ARG A 124 1.01 20.13 -9.49
C ARG A 124 1.02 19.10 -10.61
N LYS A 125 1.51 17.88 -10.35
CA LYS A 125 1.56 16.79 -11.34
C LYS A 125 0.15 16.38 -11.78
N PHE A 126 -0.77 16.22 -10.85
CA PHE A 126 -2.14 15.85 -11.17
C PHE A 126 -2.84 16.95 -11.96
N ALA A 127 -2.67 18.22 -11.61
CA ALA A 127 -3.20 19.33 -12.37
C ALA A 127 -2.64 19.40 -13.82
N LYS A 128 -1.37 19.03 -13.99
CA LYS A 128 -0.70 19.06 -15.31
C LYS A 128 -1.07 17.86 -16.18
N TYR A 129 -1.05 16.65 -15.63
CA TYR A 129 -1.15 15.41 -16.40
C TYR A 129 -2.55 14.80 -16.39
N TYR A 130 -3.36 15.11 -15.37
CA TYR A 130 -4.71 14.59 -15.19
C TYR A 130 -5.70 15.73 -14.88
N PRO A 131 -5.81 16.73 -15.78
CA PRO A 131 -6.64 17.93 -15.54
C PRO A 131 -8.14 17.61 -15.48
N ARG A 132 -8.55 16.48 -16.06
CA ARG A 132 -9.95 16.03 -16.06
C ARG A 132 -10.08 14.75 -15.26
N ILE A 133 -11.06 14.72 -14.40
CA ILE A 133 -11.47 13.50 -13.69
C ILE A 133 -12.34 12.71 -14.65
N ASN A 134 -11.83 11.58 -15.14
CA ASN A 134 -12.60 10.70 -16.01
C ASN A 134 -13.58 9.89 -15.19
N ALA A 135 -14.72 9.54 -15.80
CA ALA A 135 -15.74 8.73 -15.14
C ALA A 135 -15.24 7.32 -14.73
N THR A 136 -14.19 6.85 -15.38
CA THR A 136 -13.52 5.56 -15.09
C THR A 136 -12.47 5.62 -14.01
N GLY A 137 -12.14 6.82 -13.50
CA GLY A 137 -11.13 6.97 -12.44
C GLY A 137 -9.68 6.79 -12.90
N ILE A 138 -9.42 6.59 -14.20
CA ILE A 138 -8.08 6.45 -14.80
C ILE A 138 -7.95 7.43 -15.95
#